data_7e787dde5c1c7b872234be1d55dc613a
#
_entry.id   7e787dde5c1c7b872234be1d55dc613a
#
_cell.length_a   1.000
_cell.length_b   1.000
_cell.length_c   1.000
_cell.angle_alpha   90.00
_cell.angle_beta   90.00
_cell.angle_gamma   90.00
#
_symmetry.space_group_name_H-M   'P 1'
#
loop_
_entity.id
_entity.type
_entity.pdbx_description
1 polymer ?
#
loop_
_entity_poly.entity_id
_entity_poly.type
_entity_poly.pdbx_seq_one_letter_code
_entity_poly.pdbx_strand_id
1 'polypeptide(L)'
;MGFLHFDFLQRRHIDRRLPAPARRLCRGDAARDEGHRADGRADFWSNGIHLNTIEAAESPADESWANINAMDDLCRAILDCGSHYIVAALQGNAGAGGVFLALTADRVLAREGVILNPHYKGMGNLYGSEYWTHPPPRRVGWERALAVTQNRLPIGARQAVEQGLIDDCFGDGVPAFAAQVRKQAAELAARPDLALLMEEKRAARARDEAVKPLDAYRDEELARMKLNFYGFDPSYHVARYHFVHRVPYAWDAAAPGTAPAEHVAETGGTEDKGSVGRASARRRRSCRPEGRPTRNGY
;
A
#
# COMPACT_ATOMS: atom_id res chain seq x y z
N MET A 1 -14.02 -23.96 -9.75
CA MET A 1 -13.13 -22.79 -9.72
C MET A 1 -14.02 -21.56 -9.61
N GLY A 2 -13.80 -20.70 -8.64
CA GLY A 2 -14.56 -19.47 -8.44
C GLY A 2 -13.65 -18.26 -8.57
N PHE A 3 -14.15 -17.20 -9.20
CA PHE A 3 -13.48 -15.88 -9.24
C PHE A 3 -14.24 -14.95 -8.32
N LEU A 4 -13.53 -14.32 -7.37
CA LEU A 4 -14.07 -13.25 -6.58
C LEU A 4 -13.53 -11.94 -7.17
N HIS A 5 -14.43 -11.15 -7.75
CA HIS A 5 -14.15 -9.78 -8.11
C HIS A 5 -14.64 -8.90 -6.98
N PHE A 6 -13.78 -8.06 -6.46
CA PHE A 6 -14.18 -7.04 -5.51
C PHE A 6 -13.74 -5.68 -6.03
N ASP A 7 -14.70 -4.77 -6.06
CA ASP A 7 -14.45 -3.36 -6.29
C ASP A 7 -14.39 -2.67 -4.95
N PHE A 8 -13.22 -2.14 -4.61
CA PHE A 8 -13.15 -1.15 -3.56
C PHE A 8 -13.72 0.16 -4.12
N LEU A 9 -15.04 0.28 -4.10
CA LEU A 9 -15.73 1.51 -4.49
C LEU A 9 -15.32 2.63 -3.54
N GLN A 10 -14.55 3.57 -4.03
CA GLN A 10 -14.29 4.84 -3.35
C GLN A 10 -15.55 5.74 -3.28
N ARG A 11 -16.76 5.20 -3.44
CA ARG A 11 -18.01 5.96 -3.39
C ARG A 11 -19.04 5.27 -2.52
N ARG A 12 -19.26 5.89 -1.33
CA ARG A 12 -20.47 5.84 -0.48
C ARG A 12 -20.95 4.45 -0.02
N HIS A 13 -20.88 4.29 1.29
CA HIS A 13 -21.38 3.20 2.11
C HIS A 13 -20.57 1.90 2.03
N ILE A 14 -19.50 1.86 2.82
CA ILE A 14 -19.12 0.60 3.44
C ILE A 14 -20.24 0.32 4.44
N ASP A 15 -21.20 -0.51 4.02
CA ASP A 15 -22.17 -1.08 4.95
C ASP A 15 -21.33 -1.83 6.01
N ARG A 16 -21.57 -1.54 7.28
CA ARG A 16 -20.82 -2.05 8.45
C ARG A 16 -20.82 -3.57 8.60
N ARG A 17 -21.09 -4.32 7.53
CA ARG A 17 -21.13 -5.77 7.46
C ARG A 17 -20.20 -6.31 6.39
N LEU A 18 -18.91 -6.25 6.67
CA LEU A 18 -17.87 -6.88 5.86
C LEU A 18 -17.85 -8.43 5.84
N PRO A 19 -18.65 -9.19 6.53
CA PRO A 19 -18.51 -10.65 6.51
C PRO A 19 -18.94 -11.34 5.24
N ALA A 20 -19.66 -10.71 4.31
CA ALA A 20 -20.24 -11.42 3.17
C ALA A 20 -19.22 -11.88 2.12
N PRO A 21 -18.21 -11.09 1.67
CA PRO A 21 -17.19 -11.58 0.73
C PRO A 21 -16.27 -12.63 1.35
N ALA A 22 -15.82 -12.41 2.57
CA ALA A 22 -14.96 -13.33 3.29
C ALA A 22 -15.67 -14.66 3.62
N ARG A 23 -16.94 -14.60 4.04
CA ARG A 23 -17.77 -15.79 4.27
C ARG A 23 -18.08 -16.55 2.99
N ARG A 24 -18.23 -15.88 1.84
CA ARG A 24 -18.40 -16.52 0.54
C ARG A 24 -17.15 -17.25 0.07
N LEU A 25 -15.96 -16.66 0.27
CA LEU A 25 -14.68 -17.29 0.00
C LEU A 25 -14.53 -18.63 0.74
N CYS A 26 -14.86 -18.66 2.03
CA CYS A 26 -14.73 -19.88 2.84
C CYS A 26 -15.85 -20.90 2.64
N ARG A 27 -17.02 -20.51 2.09
CA ARG A 27 -18.16 -21.42 1.88
C ARG A 27 -18.27 -22.02 0.49
N GLY A 28 -17.41 -21.60 -0.46
CA GLY A 28 -17.49 -22.10 -1.83
C GLY A 28 -18.75 -21.66 -2.58
N ASP A 29 -19.49 -20.70 -2.06
CA ASP A 29 -20.66 -20.12 -2.71
C ASP A 29 -20.21 -19.21 -3.86
N ALA A 30 -19.81 -19.83 -4.98
CA ALA A 30 -19.64 -19.12 -6.23
C ALA A 30 -21.02 -18.62 -6.67
N ALA A 31 -21.34 -17.38 -6.34
CA ALA A 31 -22.48 -16.71 -6.91
C ALA A 31 -22.24 -16.61 -8.43
N ARG A 32 -23.12 -17.24 -9.21
CA ARG A 32 -23.32 -16.88 -10.61
C ARG A 32 -23.84 -15.46 -10.62
N ASP A 33 -22.95 -14.50 -10.79
CA ASP A 33 -23.33 -13.12 -11.04
C ASP A 33 -23.32 -12.88 -12.54
N GLU A 34 -24.47 -13.16 -13.14
CA GLU A 34 -24.79 -12.72 -14.48
C GLU A 34 -25.28 -11.27 -14.36
N GLY A 35 -24.40 -10.31 -14.66
CA GLY A 35 -24.89 -9.04 -15.13
C GLY A 35 -24.54 -7.75 -14.40
N HIS A 36 -23.57 -7.69 -13.50
CA HIS A 36 -23.08 -6.40 -13.02
C HIS A 36 -21.64 -6.16 -13.51
N ARG A 37 -21.54 -5.42 -14.61
CA ARG A 37 -20.29 -4.72 -14.98
C ARG A 37 -20.07 -3.63 -13.94
N ALA A 38 -19.34 -3.93 -12.90
CA ALA A 38 -18.73 -2.91 -12.11
C ALA A 38 -17.51 -2.41 -12.89
N ASP A 39 -17.57 -1.18 -13.38
CA ASP A 39 -16.43 -0.47 -13.94
C ASP A 39 -15.44 -0.11 -12.83
N GLY A 40 -14.85 -1.12 -12.21
CA GLY A 40 -13.66 -0.99 -11.39
C GLY A 40 -12.55 -0.48 -12.29
N ARG A 41 -11.89 0.61 -11.91
CA ARG A 41 -10.79 1.15 -12.69
C ARG A 41 -9.73 0.07 -12.81
N ALA A 42 -9.43 -0.33 -14.05
CA ALA A 42 -8.43 -1.33 -14.39
C ALA A 42 -7.02 -1.03 -13.82
N ASP A 43 -6.84 0.15 -13.24
CA ASP A 43 -5.56 0.70 -12.79
C ASP A 43 -5.39 0.68 -11.27
N PHE A 44 -6.35 0.10 -10.52
CA PHE A 44 -6.33 0.16 -9.07
C PHE A 44 -6.73 -1.17 -8.43
N TRP A 45 -5.93 -1.63 -7.47
CA TRP A 45 -6.23 -2.78 -6.64
C TRP A 45 -6.80 -2.35 -5.29
N SER A 46 -5.97 -1.82 -4.40
CA SER A 46 -6.35 -1.33 -3.08
C SER A 46 -5.23 -0.48 -2.47
N ASN A 47 -5.60 0.49 -1.64
CA ASN A 47 -4.67 1.25 -0.79
C ASN A 47 -4.88 0.98 0.72
N GLY A 48 -5.58 -0.08 1.09
CA GLY A 48 -5.92 -0.38 2.47
C GLY A 48 -7.16 0.37 2.95
N ILE A 49 -7.11 0.95 4.15
CA ILE A 49 -8.24 1.65 4.78
C ILE A 49 -8.73 2.85 3.95
N HIS A 50 -10.02 3.15 4.05
CA HIS A 50 -10.68 4.15 3.21
C HIS A 50 -10.60 5.56 3.81
N LEU A 51 -9.53 6.30 3.50
CA LEU A 51 -9.22 7.60 4.12
C LEU A 51 -10.32 8.66 3.94
N ASN A 52 -11.02 8.68 2.79
CA ASN A 52 -12.11 9.66 2.59
C ASN A 52 -13.31 9.39 3.50
N THR A 53 -13.65 8.12 3.75
CA THR A 53 -14.72 7.75 4.68
C THR A 53 -14.32 8.10 6.10
N ILE A 54 -13.07 7.83 6.45
CA ILE A 54 -12.51 8.16 7.77
C ILE A 54 -12.52 9.67 8.00
N GLU A 55 -12.11 10.46 7.00
CA GLU A 55 -12.08 11.92 7.11
C GLU A 55 -13.48 12.52 7.26
N ALA A 56 -14.48 11.92 6.61
CA ALA A 56 -15.87 12.38 6.67
C ALA A 56 -16.63 11.91 7.93
N ALA A 57 -16.01 11.09 8.77
CA ALA A 57 -16.66 10.55 9.96
C ALA A 57 -16.67 11.58 11.10
N GLU A 58 -17.67 11.47 11.99
CA GLU A 58 -17.76 12.26 13.21
C GLU A 58 -16.55 12.06 14.13
N SER A 59 -16.10 10.81 14.26
CA SER A 59 -14.86 10.42 14.95
C SER A 59 -13.91 9.71 13.98
N PRO A 60 -12.97 10.43 13.37
CA PRO A 60 -12.02 9.81 12.46
C PRO A 60 -11.13 8.73 13.09
N ALA A 61 -10.87 8.82 14.39
CA ALA A 61 -10.11 7.80 15.11
C ALA A 61 -10.90 6.49 15.20
N ASP A 62 -12.19 6.56 15.58
CA ASP A 62 -13.05 5.39 15.70
C ASP A 62 -13.33 4.75 14.33
N GLU A 63 -13.52 5.58 13.30
CA GLU A 63 -13.70 5.08 11.94
C GLU A 63 -12.42 4.42 11.41
N SER A 64 -11.24 4.98 11.73
CA SER A 64 -9.94 4.35 11.42
C SER A 64 -9.82 2.98 12.08
N TRP A 65 -10.21 2.91 13.36
CA TRP A 65 -10.19 1.66 14.12
C TRP A 65 -11.17 0.62 13.55
N ALA A 66 -12.37 1.03 13.18
CA ALA A 66 -13.34 0.15 12.54
C ALA A 66 -12.85 -0.36 11.17
N ASN A 67 -12.27 0.54 10.35
CA ASN A 67 -11.73 0.17 9.03
C ASN A 67 -10.58 -0.81 9.14
N ILE A 68 -9.60 -0.58 10.04
CA ILE A 68 -8.43 -1.45 10.14
C ILE A 68 -8.81 -2.84 10.64
N ASN A 69 -9.71 -2.92 11.63
CA ASN A 69 -10.21 -4.21 12.10
C ASN A 69 -10.94 -4.98 11.00
N ALA A 70 -11.74 -4.31 10.16
CA ALA A 70 -12.40 -4.95 9.03
C ALA A 70 -11.42 -5.45 7.97
N MET A 71 -10.34 -4.72 7.72
CA MET A 71 -9.26 -5.17 6.82
C MET A 71 -8.52 -6.38 7.39
N ASP A 72 -8.23 -6.36 8.69
CA ASP A 72 -7.61 -7.50 9.37
C ASP A 72 -8.50 -8.74 9.35
N ASP A 73 -9.83 -8.57 9.54
CA ASP A 73 -10.78 -9.68 9.43
C ASP A 73 -10.77 -10.31 8.03
N LEU A 74 -10.66 -9.48 6.98
CA LEU A 74 -10.55 -9.97 5.60
C LEU A 74 -9.20 -10.69 5.37
N CYS A 75 -8.09 -10.09 5.81
CA CYS A 75 -6.77 -10.71 5.72
C CYS A 75 -6.75 -12.05 6.46
N ARG A 76 -7.31 -12.10 7.67
CA ARG A 76 -7.44 -13.32 8.48
C ARG A 76 -8.22 -14.40 7.76
N ALA A 77 -9.36 -14.04 7.19
CA ALA A 77 -10.20 -14.99 6.46
C ALA A 77 -9.48 -15.63 5.25
N ILE A 78 -8.60 -14.89 4.59
CA ILE A 78 -7.76 -15.39 3.51
C ILE A 78 -6.67 -16.33 4.06
N LEU A 79 -5.95 -15.91 5.10
CA LEU A 79 -4.88 -16.69 5.74
C LEU A 79 -5.38 -18.03 6.32
N ASP A 80 -6.57 -18.04 6.93
CA ASP A 80 -7.17 -19.23 7.54
C ASP A 80 -7.96 -20.08 6.55
N CYS A 81 -8.05 -19.70 5.28
CA CYS A 81 -8.81 -20.43 4.29
C CYS A 81 -8.14 -21.77 3.92
N GLY A 82 -8.52 -22.84 4.62
CA GLY A 82 -8.02 -24.19 4.36
C GLY A 82 -8.78 -24.96 3.26
N SER A 83 -9.86 -24.40 2.70
CA SER A 83 -10.71 -25.06 1.70
C SER A 83 -10.35 -24.70 0.25
N HIS A 84 -9.65 -23.59 0.01
CA HIS A 84 -9.31 -23.10 -1.31
C HIS A 84 -7.84 -22.69 -1.38
N TYR A 85 -7.25 -22.86 -2.56
CA TYR A 85 -5.99 -22.22 -2.92
C TYR A 85 -6.32 -20.83 -3.49
N ILE A 86 -5.88 -19.80 -2.81
CA ILE A 86 -6.25 -18.41 -3.12
C ILE A 86 -5.16 -17.75 -3.94
N VAL A 87 -5.55 -17.14 -5.05
CA VAL A 87 -4.65 -16.36 -5.92
C VAL A 87 -5.11 -14.92 -5.92
N ALA A 88 -4.24 -14.01 -5.50
CA ALA A 88 -4.43 -12.59 -5.70
C ALA A 88 -3.91 -12.19 -7.08
N ALA A 89 -4.75 -11.53 -7.87
CA ALA A 89 -4.41 -11.11 -9.24
C ALA A 89 -4.53 -9.59 -9.38
N LEU A 90 -3.40 -8.90 -9.23
CA LEU A 90 -3.32 -7.44 -9.22
C LEU A 90 -3.27 -6.93 -10.65
N GLN A 91 -4.40 -6.49 -11.18
CA GLN A 91 -4.45 -5.84 -12.49
C GLN A 91 -4.18 -4.33 -12.43
N GLY A 92 -4.19 -3.73 -11.24
CA GLY A 92 -3.91 -2.32 -10.98
C GLY A 92 -3.00 -2.11 -9.76
N ASN A 93 -2.61 -0.86 -9.54
CA ASN A 93 -1.67 -0.48 -8.49
C ASN A 93 -2.21 -0.78 -7.09
N ALA A 94 -1.30 -1.10 -6.18
CA ALA A 94 -1.59 -1.36 -4.78
C ALA A 94 -0.71 -0.49 -3.87
N GLY A 95 -1.30 0.04 -2.79
CA GLY A 95 -0.58 0.83 -1.80
C GLY A 95 -0.89 0.38 -0.38
N ALA A 96 0.03 0.63 0.53
CA ALA A 96 -0.12 0.39 1.96
C ALA A 96 -0.76 -0.98 2.25
N GLY A 97 -1.80 -1.02 3.06
CA GLY A 97 -2.55 -2.24 3.40
C GLY A 97 -3.06 -3.05 2.23
N GLY A 98 -3.27 -2.40 1.05
CA GLY A 98 -3.67 -3.10 -0.16
C GLY A 98 -2.61 -4.08 -0.69
N VAL A 99 -1.32 -3.77 -0.51
CA VAL A 99 -0.23 -4.71 -0.85
C VAL A 99 -0.26 -5.89 0.11
N PHE A 100 -0.38 -5.62 1.41
CA PHE A 100 -0.37 -6.68 2.43
C PHE A 100 -1.61 -7.57 2.32
N LEU A 101 -2.77 -7.02 2.00
CA LEU A 101 -3.95 -7.81 1.64
C LEU A 101 -3.66 -8.81 0.51
N ALA A 102 -2.99 -8.37 -0.55
CA ALA A 102 -2.61 -9.29 -1.63
C ALA A 102 -1.65 -10.39 -1.15
N LEU A 103 -0.70 -10.03 -0.28
CA LEU A 103 0.30 -10.97 0.27
C LEU A 103 -0.27 -12.01 1.22
N THR A 104 -1.53 -11.87 1.67
CA THR A 104 -2.23 -12.92 2.45
C THR A 104 -2.66 -14.11 1.60
N ALA A 105 -2.70 -13.96 0.27
CA ALA A 105 -3.03 -15.05 -0.65
C ALA A 105 -1.89 -16.06 -0.77
N ASP A 106 -2.23 -17.29 -1.18
CA ASP A 106 -1.25 -18.36 -1.39
C ASP A 106 -0.32 -18.05 -2.56
N ARG A 107 -0.84 -17.36 -3.57
CA ARG A 107 -0.08 -16.90 -4.74
C ARG A 107 -0.49 -15.49 -5.14
N VAL A 108 0.50 -14.66 -5.47
CA VAL A 108 0.29 -13.26 -5.86
C VAL A 108 0.82 -13.02 -7.25
N LEU A 109 -0.06 -12.66 -8.16
CA LEU A 109 0.23 -12.35 -9.55
C LEU A 109 -0.03 -10.88 -9.81
N ALA A 110 0.81 -10.22 -10.58
CA ALA A 110 0.61 -8.83 -10.97
C ALA A 110 0.69 -8.64 -12.48
N ARG A 111 -0.08 -7.68 -13.01
CA ARG A 111 0.08 -7.23 -14.39
C ARG A 111 1.40 -6.46 -14.53
N GLU A 112 2.06 -6.60 -15.66
CA GLU A 112 3.22 -5.76 -15.98
C GLU A 112 2.85 -4.27 -15.91
N GLY A 113 3.76 -3.48 -15.35
CA GLY A 113 3.55 -2.05 -15.14
C GLY A 113 2.75 -1.70 -13.87
N VAL A 114 2.27 -2.69 -13.11
CA VAL A 114 1.69 -2.45 -11.79
C VAL A 114 2.78 -1.96 -10.82
N ILE A 115 2.40 -0.96 -10.04
CA ILE A 115 3.23 -0.36 -9.01
C ILE A 115 2.72 -0.80 -7.63
N LEU A 116 3.63 -1.26 -6.79
CA LEU A 116 3.40 -1.62 -5.40
C LEU A 116 4.05 -0.59 -4.49
N ASN A 117 3.31 -0.10 -3.52
CA ASN A 117 3.82 0.86 -2.54
C ASN A 117 3.57 0.37 -1.11
N PRO A 118 4.32 -0.66 -0.64
CA PRO A 118 4.06 -1.40 0.58
C PRO A 118 4.54 -0.67 1.84
N HIS A 119 4.22 0.61 2.01
CA HIS A 119 4.61 1.34 3.21
C HIS A 119 3.48 2.17 3.81
N TYR A 120 3.56 2.39 5.11
CA TYR A 120 2.64 3.21 5.89
C TYR A 120 3.24 4.55 6.33
N LYS A 121 4.55 4.75 6.15
CA LYS A 121 5.30 5.90 6.70
C LYS A 121 4.87 7.25 6.16
N GLY A 122 4.38 7.31 4.92
CA GLY A 122 3.84 8.53 4.32
C GLY A 122 2.56 9.03 4.98
N MET A 123 1.88 8.20 5.78
CA MET A 123 0.65 8.53 6.48
C MET A 123 0.93 8.81 7.97
N GLY A 124 1.82 9.75 8.27
CA GLY A 124 2.14 10.14 9.64
C GLY A 124 2.83 9.04 10.44
N ASN A 125 3.75 8.30 9.82
CA ASN A 125 4.48 7.20 10.44
C ASN A 125 3.61 6.08 11.02
N LEU A 126 2.45 5.81 10.40
CA LEU A 126 1.63 4.65 10.77
C LEU A 126 2.50 3.40 10.88
N TYR A 127 2.21 2.59 11.90
CA TYR A 127 2.86 1.29 12.07
C TYR A 127 2.43 0.31 10.98
N GLY A 128 1.15 0.32 10.63
CA GLY A 128 0.52 -0.62 9.73
C GLY A 128 -0.11 -1.81 10.44
N SER A 129 -0.98 -2.49 9.74
CA SER A 129 -1.60 -3.75 10.14
C SER A 129 -1.74 -4.66 8.92
N GLU A 130 -2.86 -5.31 8.71
CA GLU A 130 -3.11 -6.24 7.61
C GLU A 130 -2.11 -7.40 7.60
N TYR A 131 -1.65 -7.79 8.79
CA TYR A 131 -0.67 -8.88 9.01
C TYR A 131 0.68 -8.65 8.29
N TRP A 132 1.13 -7.41 8.11
CA TRP A 132 2.42 -7.16 7.45
C TRP A 132 3.61 -7.82 8.15
N THR A 133 3.47 -8.14 9.43
CA THR A 133 4.50 -8.83 10.22
C THR A 133 4.48 -10.35 10.05
N HIS A 134 3.55 -10.92 9.26
CA HIS A 134 3.40 -12.34 9.04
C HIS A 134 3.74 -12.80 7.60
N PRO A 135 2.94 -12.52 6.52
CA PRO A 135 3.26 -13.03 5.19
C PRO A 135 4.54 -12.46 4.57
N PRO A 136 4.83 -11.14 4.64
CA PRO A 136 6.03 -10.60 4.02
C PRO A 136 7.33 -11.19 4.57
N PRO A 137 7.55 -11.32 5.92
CA PRO A 137 8.74 -11.96 6.44
C PRO A 137 8.91 -13.43 6.01
N ARG A 138 7.83 -14.15 5.75
CA ARG A 138 7.89 -15.54 5.24
C ARG A 138 8.32 -15.60 3.79
N ARG A 139 8.02 -14.56 3.01
CA ARG A 139 8.39 -14.48 1.60
C ARG A 139 9.83 -14.02 1.41
N VAL A 140 10.25 -12.99 2.13
CA VAL A 140 11.52 -12.29 1.86
C VAL A 140 12.48 -12.20 3.05
N GLY A 141 12.11 -12.77 4.20
CA GLY A 141 12.83 -12.61 5.46
C GLY A 141 12.50 -11.30 6.17
N TRP A 142 12.73 -11.25 7.50
CA TRP A 142 12.34 -10.12 8.34
C TRP A 142 13.01 -8.81 7.95
N GLU A 143 14.32 -8.81 7.72
CA GLU A 143 15.06 -7.59 7.39
C GLU A 143 14.56 -6.92 6.11
N ARG A 144 14.33 -7.74 5.07
CA ARG A 144 13.81 -7.24 3.80
C ARG A 144 12.35 -6.81 3.91
N ALA A 145 11.52 -7.54 4.62
CA ALA A 145 10.15 -7.15 4.88
C ALA A 145 10.09 -5.79 5.59
N LEU A 146 10.93 -5.59 6.60
CA LEU A 146 11.05 -4.32 7.30
C LEU A 146 11.55 -3.20 6.37
N ALA A 147 12.59 -3.47 5.57
CA ALA A 147 13.11 -2.50 4.61
C ALA A 147 12.03 -2.08 3.60
N VAL A 148 11.26 -3.02 3.07
CA VAL A 148 10.16 -2.76 2.12
C VAL A 148 9.07 -1.90 2.74
N THR A 149 8.69 -2.15 4.00
CA THR A 149 7.66 -1.36 4.71
C THR A 149 8.14 0.03 5.12
N GLN A 150 9.44 0.25 5.24
CA GLN A 150 10.02 1.55 5.59
C GLN A 150 10.46 2.37 4.37
N ASN A 151 10.70 1.72 3.24
CA ASN A 151 11.07 2.41 2.02
C ASN A 151 9.84 3.17 1.46
N ARG A 152 10.03 4.47 1.25
CA ARG A 152 8.96 5.35 0.71
C ARG A 152 8.86 5.30 -0.81
N LEU A 153 9.81 4.69 -1.48
CA LEU A 153 9.80 4.55 -2.92
C LEU A 153 8.94 3.34 -3.32
N PRO A 154 8.05 3.51 -4.27
CA PRO A 154 7.30 2.40 -4.82
C PRO A 154 8.21 1.45 -5.59
N ILE A 155 7.80 0.18 -5.69
CA ILE A 155 8.48 -0.84 -6.46
C ILE A 155 7.60 -1.32 -7.62
N GLY A 156 8.19 -1.58 -8.77
CA GLY A 156 7.48 -2.17 -9.91
C GLY A 156 7.21 -3.66 -9.69
N ALA A 157 6.18 -4.21 -10.33
CA ALA A 157 5.81 -5.61 -10.21
C ALA A 157 6.98 -6.56 -10.56
N ARG A 158 7.76 -6.26 -11.61
CA ARG A 158 8.94 -7.05 -11.99
C ARG A 158 9.98 -7.07 -10.88
N GLN A 159 10.29 -5.91 -10.31
CA GLN A 159 11.21 -5.81 -9.17
C GLN A 159 10.69 -6.57 -7.94
N ALA A 160 9.37 -6.54 -7.69
CA ALA A 160 8.76 -7.28 -6.60
C ALA A 160 8.90 -8.81 -6.77
N VAL A 161 8.82 -9.32 -8.02
CA VAL A 161 9.13 -10.73 -8.34
C VAL A 161 10.60 -11.03 -8.09
N GLU A 162 11.52 -10.21 -8.58
CA GLU A 162 12.96 -10.38 -8.38
C GLU A 162 13.34 -10.41 -6.89
N GLN A 163 12.63 -9.64 -6.09
CA GLN A 163 12.81 -9.63 -4.63
C GLN A 163 12.14 -10.81 -3.90
N GLY A 164 11.32 -11.59 -4.59
CA GLY A 164 10.55 -12.68 -4.00
C GLY A 164 9.31 -12.23 -3.21
N LEU A 165 8.92 -10.94 -3.34
CA LEU A 165 7.76 -10.41 -2.63
C LEU A 165 6.45 -10.92 -3.22
N ILE A 166 6.36 -11.02 -4.56
CA ILE A 166 5.24 -11.62 -5.29
C ILE A 166 5.74 -12.76 -6.19
N ASP A 167 4.82 -13.58 -6.69
CA ASP A 167 5.20 -14.84 -7.32
C ASP A 167 5.47 -14.70 -8.82
N ASP A 168 4.74 -13.81 -9.53
CA ASP A 168 4.92 -13.65 -10.97
C ASP A 168 4.34 -12.31 -11.45
N CYS A 169 4.84 -11.81 -12.60
CA CYS A 169 4.25 -10.67 -13.29
C CYS A 169 4.27 -10.87 -14.81
N PHE A 170 3.14 -10.58 -15.47
CA PHE A 170 2.95 -10.81 -16.88
C PHE A 170 1.79 -9.97 -17.44
N GLY A 171 1.69 -9.93 -18.79
CA GLY A 171 0.61 -9.27 -19.50
C GLY A 171 0.79 -7.75 -19.58
N ASP A 172 0.90 -7.24 -20.77
CA ASP A 172 1.09 -5.83 -21.10
C ASP A 172 -0.18 -4.98 -20.98
N GLY A 173 -1.34 -5.64 -20.81
CA GLY A 173 -2.64 -5.01 -20.64
C GLY A 173 -3.60 -5.85 -19.80
N VAL A 174 -4.67 -5.22 -19.31
CA VAL A 174 -5.66 -5.88 -18.45
C VAL A 174 -6.30 -7.10 -19.12
N PRO A 175 -6.71 -7.10 -20.40
CA PRO A 175 -7.31 -8.27 -21.03
C PRO A 175 -6.33 -9.46 -21.14
N ALA A 176 -5.08 -9.20 -21.52
CA ALA A 176 -4.04 -10.20 -21.63
C ALA A 176 -3.70 -10.80 -20.26
N PHE A 177 -3.54 -9.95 -19.24
CA PHE A 177 -3.34 -10.37 -17.86
C PHE A 177 -4.48 -11.25 -17.36
N ALA A 178 -5.74 -10.81 -17.51
CA ALA A 178 -6.90 -11.55 -17.06
C ALA A 178 -7.06 -12.90 -17.79
N ALA A 179 -6.73 -12.99 -19.08
CA ALA A 179 -6.74 -14.24 -19.83
C ALA A 179 -5.69 -15.23 -19.27
N GLN A 180 -4.48 -14.73 -19.02
CA GLN A 180 -3.38 -15.53 -18.47
C GLN A 180 -3.67 -16.00 -17.04
N VAL A 181 -4.25 -15.14 -16.18
CA VAL A 181 -4.69 -15.51 -14.83
C VAL A 181 -5.72 -16.66 -14.90
N ARG A 182 -6.73 -16.54 -15.78
CA ARG A 182 -7.73 -17.62 -15.96
C ARG A 182 -7.08 -18.92 -16.42
N LYS A 183 -6.12 -18.86 -17.33
CA LYS A 183 -5.38 -20.02 -17.80
C LYS A 183 -4.60 -20.69 -16.65
N GLN A 184 -3.80 -19.92 -15.90
CA GLN A 184 -3.03 -20.44 -14.76
C GLN A 184 -3.94 -21.01 -13.67
N ALA A 185 -5.09 -20.37 -13.40
CA ALA A 185 -6.05 -20.86 -12.43
C ALA A 185 -6.71 -22.19 -12.87
N ALA A 186 -6.98 -22.33 -14.19
CA ALA A 186 -7.50 -23.59 -14.74
C ALA A 186 -6.45 -24.72 -14.66
N GLU A 187 -5.21 -24.42 -14.99
CA GLU A 187 -4.09 -25.36 -14.89
C GLU A 187 -3.88 -25.80 -13.43
N LEU A 188 -3.90 -24.85 -12.48
CA LEU A 188 -3.80 -25.16 -11.05
C LEU A 188 -4.95 -26.08 -10.60
N ALA A 189 -6.19 -25.79 -11.03
CA ALA A 189 -7.35 -26.59 -10.67
C ALA A 189 -7.34 -28.00 -11.28
N ALA A 190 -6.64 -28.18 -12.40
CA ALA A 190 -6.48 -29.47 -13.08
C ALA A 190 -5.26 -30.28 -12.60
N ARG A 191 -4.46 -29.75 -11.68
CA ARG A 191 -3.27 -30.45 -11.17
C ARG A 191 -3.66 -31.72 -10.44
N PRO A 192 -3.01 -32.85 -10.75
CA PRO A 192 -3.28 -34.14 -10.06
C PRO A 192 -2.90 -34.12 -8.59
N ASP A 193 -1.95 -33.30 -8.23
CA ASP A 193 -1.40 -33.09 -6.87
C ASP A 193 -2.05 -31.93 -6.08
N LEU A 194 -3.17 -31.37 -6.58
CA LEU A 194 -3.84 -30.25 -5.90
C LEU A 194 -4.25 -30.61 -4.46
N ALA A 195 -4.72 -31.86 -4.25
CA ALA A 195 -5.09 -32.32 -2.91
C ALA A 195 -3.89 -32.30 -1.95
N LEU A 196 -2.71 -32.73 -2.41
CA LEU A 196 -1.46 -32.69 -1.64
C LEU A 196 -1.04 -31.25 -1.34
N LEU A 197 -1.10 -30.37 -2.33
CA LEU A 197 -0.82 -28.96 -2.16
C LEU A 197 -1.72 -28.31 -1.09
N MET A 198 -3.00 -28.68 -1.05
CA MET A 198 -3.95 -28.21 -0.05
C MET A 198 -3.67 -28.78 1.34
N GLU A 199 -3.18 -30.01 1.44
CA GLU A 199 -2.75 -30.62 2.70
C GLU A 199 -1.50 -29.92 3.24
N GLU A 200 -0.52 -29.65 2.39
CA GLU A 200 0.69 -28.92 2.73
C GLU A 200 0.37 -27.50 3.22
N LYS A 201 -0.54 -26.80 2.54
CA LYS A 201 -1.02 -25.49 2.98
C LYS A 201 -1.60 -25.56 4.39
N ARG A 202 -2.52 -26.49 4.66
CA ARG A 202 -3.13 -26.66 6.00
C ARG A 202 -2.09 -27.02 7.05
N ALA A 203 -1.17 -27.93 6.73
CA ALA A 203 -0.12 -28.34 7.64
C ALA A 203 0.87 -27.21 7.94
N ALA A 204 1.23 -26.41 6.93
CA ALA A 204 2.07 -25.23 7.11
C ALA A 204 1.37 -24.20 8.02
N ARG A 205 0.07 -23.92 7.77
CA ARG A 205 -0.71 -23.01 8.60
C ARG A 205 -0.82 -23.48 10.05
N ALA A 206 -1.04 -24.79 10.28
CA ALA A 206 -1.09 -25.37 11.62
C ALA A 206 0.26 -25.28 12.36
N ARG A 207 1.37 -25.50 11.66
CA ARG A 207 2.71 -25.32 12.24
C ARG A 207 2.97 -23.86 12.63
N ASP A 208 2.59 -22.94 11.78
CA ASP A 208 2.74 -21.50 12.04
C ASP A 208 1.91 -21.08 13.26
N GLU A 209 0.65 -21.54 13.32
CA GLU A 209 -0.25 -21.26 14.44
C GLU A 209 0.29 -21.80 15.78
N ALA A 210 0.94 -22.96 15.76
CA ALA A 210 1.54 -23.55 16.95
C ALA A 210 2.77 -22.76 17.45
N VAL A 211 3.48 -22.07 16.55
CA VAL A 211 4.65 -21.23 16.91
C VAL A 211 4.21 -19.85 17.39
N LYS A 212 3.38 -19.19 16.60
CA LYS A 212 2.81 -17.86 16.93
C LYS A 212 1.42 -17.76 16.28
N PRO A 213 0.35 -17.68 17.08
CA PRO A 213 -1.01 -17.55 16.57
C PRO A 213 -1.20 -16.26 15.76
N LEU A 214 -2.09 -16.30 14.74
CA LEU A 214 -2.46 -15.10 13.97
C LEU A 214 -3.02 -13.99 14.86
N ASP A 215 -3.73 -14.34 15.92
CA ASP A 215 -4.23 -13.35 16.89
C ASP A 215 -3.08 -12.57 17.52
N ALA A 216 -1.97 -13.20 17.86
CA ALA A 216 -0.82 -12.52 18.45
C ALA A 216 -0.20 -11.50 17.47
N TYR A 217 -0.11 -11.81 16.16
CA TYR A 217 0.34 -10.84 15.16
C TYR A 217 -0.61 -9.64 15.07
N ARG A 218 -1.92 -9.92 14.99
CA ARG A 218 -2.95 -8.89 14.95
C ARG A 218 -2.92 -7.98 16.17
N ASP A 219 -2.87 -8.56 17.36
CA ASP A 219 -2.88 -7.82 18.62
C ASP A 219 -1.66 -6.90 18.74
N GLU A 220 -0.48 -7.37 18.35
CA GLU A 220 0.74 -6.58 18.35
C GLU A 220 0.67 -5.40 17.34
N GLU A 221 0.18 -5.65 16.13
CA GLU A 221 0.01 -4.62 15.11
C GLU A 221 -1.06 -3.59 15.55
N LEU A 222 -2.22 -4.06 15.99
CA LEU A 222 -3.31 -3.19 16.42
C LEU A 222 -2.97 -2.40 17.68
N ALA A 223 -2.17 -2.94 18.62
CA ALA A 223 -1.69 -2.18 19.77
C ALA A 223 -0.88 -0.94 19.34
N ARG A 224 -0.05 -1.08 18.29
CA ARG A 224 0.69 0.04 17.70
C ARG A 224 -0.23 1.00 16.93
N MET A 225 -1.16 0.47 16.15
CA MET A 225 -2.13 1.29 15.42
C MET A 225 -3.03 2.09 16.36
N LYS A 226 -3.37 1.54 17.52
CA LYS A 226 -4.14 2.25 18.55
C LYS A 226 -3.41 3.50 19.03
N LEU A 227 -2.09 3.44 19.19
CA LEU A 227 -1.29 4.61 19.53
C LEU A 227 -1.29 5.67 18.40
N ASN A 228 -1.29 5.24 17.15
CA ASN A 228 -1.39 6.16 16.03
C ASN A 228 -2.76 6.85 15.92
N PHE A 229 -3.85 6.14 16.26
CA PHE A 229 -5.21 6.68 16.12
C PHE A 229 -5.69 7.48 17.32
N TYR A 230 -5.26 7.11 18.54
CA TYR A 230 -5.77 7.67 19.78
C TYR A 230 -4.67 8.29 20.67
N GLY A 231 -3.41 8.16 20.30
CA GLY A 231 -2.29 8.71 21.06
C GLY A 231 -2.15 10.22 20.94
N PHE A 232 -1.17 10.75 21.65
CA PHE A 232 -0.88 12.21 21.64
C PHE A 232 -0.26 12.71 20.34
N ASP A 233 0.35 11.83 19.55
CA ASP A 233 0.97 12.20 18.26
C ASP A 233 -0.11 12.39 17.20
N PRO A 234 -0.35 13.63 16.73
CA PRO A 234 -1.38 13.90 15.72
C PRO A 234 -0.93 13.58 14.30
N SER A 235 0.29 13.08 14.09
CA SER A 235 0.92 12.93 12.76
C SER A 235 0.03 12.18 11.78
N TYR A 236 -0.64 11.11 12.21
CA TYR A 236 -1.60 10.39 11.37
C TYR A 236 -2.77 11.27 10.95
N HIS A 237 -3.40 11.97 11.89
CA HIS A 237 -4.58 12.79 11.60
C HIS A 237 -4.25 13.95 10.67
N VAL A 238 -3.09 14.58 10.86
CA VAL A 238 -2.59 15.65 10.01
C VAL A 238 -2.28 15.12 8.60
N ALA A 239 -1.56 14.02 8.49
CA ALA A 239 -1.21 13.42 7.20
C ALA A 239 -2.46 12.96 6.43
N ARG A 240 -3.43 12.35 7.10
CA ARG A 240 -4.72 11.94 6.53
C ARG A 240 -5.48 13.15 5.99
N TYR A 241 -5.62 14.21 6.80
CA TYR A 241 -6.29 15.45 6.39
C TYR A 241 -5.64 16.03 5.12
N HIS A 242 -4.31 16.20 5.13
CA HIS A 242 -3.59 16.73 3.97
C HIS A 242 -3.77 15.85 2.74
N PHE A 243 -3.73 14.54 2.89
CA PHE A 243 -3.93 13.61 1.79
C PHE A 243 -5.33 13.73 1.17
N VAL A 244 -6.37 13.72 2.00
CA VAL A 244 -7.76 13.77 1.54
C VAL A 244 -8.11 15.12 0.91
N HIS A 245 -7.66 16.22 1.53
CA HIS A 245 -7.92 17.58 1.06
C HIS A 245 -6.91 18.08 0.03
N ARG A 246 -5.93 17.22 -0.35
CA ARG A 246 -4.88 17.56 -1.32
C ARG A 246 -4.08 18.80 -0.95
N VAL A 247 -3.86 19.01 0.34
CA VAL A 247 -3.01 20.08 0.85
C VAL A 247 -1.57 19.64 0.64
N PRO A 248 -0.72 20.44 -0.03
CA PRO A 248 0.69 20.13 -0.17
C PRO A 248 1.32 19.98 1.21
N TYR A 249 1.90 18.83 1.46
CA TYR A 249 2.62 18.54 2.69
C TYR A 249 4.07 18.28 2.34
N ALA A 250 4.92 19.25 2.61
CA ALA A 250 6.36 19.08 2.54
C ALA A 250 6.78 18.26 3.78
N TRP A 251 6.88 16.96 3.61
CA TRP A 251 7.59 16.14 4.56
C TRP A 251 9.09 16.33 4.28
N ASP A 252 9.68 17.36 4.87
CA ASP A 252 11.12 17.37 5.00
C ASP A 252 11.50 16.23 5.94
N ALA A 253 12.19 15.25 5.41
CA ALA A 253 12.88 14.24 6.19
C ALA A 253 14.11 14.91 6.87
N ALA A 254 13.85 16.00 7.59
CA ALA A 254 14.84 16.55 8.47
C ALA A 254 15.18 15.49 9.49
N ALA A 255 16.47 15.24 9.65
CA ALA A 255 17.00 14.35 10.68
C ALA A 255 16.32 14.67 12.04
N PRO A 256 16.09 13.66 12.90
CA PRO A 256 15.50 13.93 14.20
C PRO A 256 16.32 15.00 14.91
N GLY A 257 15.75 16.18 15.14
CA GLY A 257 16.39 17.26 15.87
C GLY A 257 16.44 18.63 15.19
N THR A 258 16.05 18.79 13.93
CA THR A 258 15.91 20.13 13.34
C THR A 258 14.48 20.61 13.43
N ALA A 259 14.21 21.46 14.43
CA ALA A 259 12.99 22.24 14.47
C ALA A 259 12.90 23.14 13.23
N PRO A 260 11.69 23.38 12.65
CA PRO A 260 11.54 24.33 11.57
C PRO A 260 11.98 25.70 12.08
N ALA A 261 12.84 26.38 11.31
CA ALA A 261 13.20 27.77 11.58
C ALA A 261 11.91 28.60 11.59
N GLU A 262 11.64 29.23 12.71
CA GLU A 262 10.55 30.19 12.85
C GLU A 262 10.78 31.29 11.81
N HIS A 263 9.83 31.48 10.90
CA HIS A 263 9.73 32.68 10.12
C HIS A 263 9.45 33.86 11.09
N VAL A 264 10.51 34.52 11.52
CA VAL A 264 10.37 35.81 12.17
C VAL A 264 9.89 36.78 11.09
N ALA A 265 8.61 37.14 11.17
CA ALA A 265 8.07 38.25 10.41
C ALA A 265 8.79 39.52 10.90
N GLU A 266 9.67 40.06 10.07
CA GLU A 266 10.18 41.44 10.26
C GLU A 266 9.01 42.39 10.10
N THR A 267 8.46 42.84 11.21
CA THR A 267 7.60 44.02 11.27
C THR A 267 8.48 45.24 11.10
N GLY A 268 8.28 45.94 9.97
CA GLY A 268 8.92 47.18 9.67
C GLY A 268 8.64 48.25 10.73
N GLY A 269 9.71 48.84 11.25
CA GLY A 269 9.73 50.09 12.00
C GLY A 269 10.46 51.13 11.16
N THR A 270 9.72 52.10 10.74
CA THR A 270 10.20 53.37 10.15
C THR A 270 10.98 54.19 11.16
N GLU A 271 12.15 54.71 10.78
CA GLU A 271 12.63 56.10 11.07
C GLU A 271 13.94 56.42 10.33
N ASP A 272 13.86 57.25 9.46
CA ASP A 272 14.33 58.58 9.02
C ASP A 272 15.78 59.03 9.38
N LYS A 273 16.41 59.62 8.32
CA LYS A 273 17.46 60.63 8.21
C LYS A 273 18.93 60.22 8.08
N GLY A 274 19.46 60.64 6.93
CA GLY A 274 20.71 61.37 6.89
C GLY A 274 21.77 60.95 5.89
N SER A 275 21.66 61.46 4.68
CA SER A 275 22.69 62.11 3.85
C SER A 275 24.05 61.45 3.51
N VAL A 276 24.31 61.50 2.21
CA VAL A 276 25.54 61.87 1.49
C VAL A 276 26.65 60.84 1.30
N GLY A 277 26.92 60.63 0.00
CA GLY A 277 28.27 60.24 -0.42
C GLY A 277 28.41 59.27 -1.59
N ARG A 278 28.20 59.74 -2.79
CA ARG A 278 28.98 59.55 -4.05
C ARG A 278 29.82 58.28 -4.26
N ALA A 279 29.49 57.67 -5.37
CA ALA A 279 30.30 57.47 -6.59
C ALA A 279 31.11 56.17 -6.74
N SER A 280 30.87 55.56 -7.80
CA SER A 280 31.66 55.10 -8.96
C SER A 280 31.64 53.60 -9.14
N ALA A 281 30.99 53.16 -10.15
CA ALA A 281 31.33 52.92 -11.56
C ALA A 281 32.14 51.66 -11.84
N ARG A 282 31.52 50.88 -12.76
CA ARG A 282 32.14 49.99 -13.75
C ARG A 282 32.63 48.59 -13.24
N ARG A 283 32.28 47.46 -13.83
CA ARG A 283 32.34 47.12 -15.25
C ARG A 283 31.58 45.83 -15.50
N ARG A 284 30.87 45.78 -16.59
CA ARG A 284 30.40 44.59 -17.33
C ARG A 284 31.59 43.75 -17.79
N ARG A 285 31.48 42.44 -17.75
CA ARG A 285 31.99 41.59 -18.82
C ARG A 285 31.08 40.38 -19.03
N SER A 286 30.50 40.41 -20.18
CA SER A 286 29.95 39.28 -20.92
C SER A 286 31.09 38.33 -21.35
N CYS A 287 30.83 37.04 -21.37
CA CYS A 287 31.37 36.13 -22.40
C CYS A 287 30.49 34.88 -22.47
N ARG A 288 29.88 34.73 -23.57
CA ARG A 288 29.43 33.50 -24.26
C ARG A 288 30.46 33.19 -25.35
N PRO A 289 30.30 32.09 -26.11
CA PRO A 289 30.30 30.64 -25.86
C PRO A 289 31.40 29.98 -26.72
N GLU A 290 31.45 28.64 -26.73
CA GLU A 290 32.00 27.73 -27.79
C GLU A 290 32.54 26.49 -27.07
N GLY A 291 32.36 25.23 -27.48
CA GLY A 291 32.04 24.62 -28.70
C GLY A 291 32.04 23.10 -28.43
N ARG A 292 31.21 22.38 -29.17
CA ARG A 292 31.33 20.92 -29.34
C ARG A 292 32.58 20.57 -30.15
N PRO A 293 33.12 19.36 -30.01
CA PRO A 293 32.92 18.33 -31.04
C PRO A 293 32.75 16.90 -30.49
N THR A 294 31.81 16.20 -31.02
CA THR A 294 31.74 15.00 -31.91
C THR A 294 32.84 13.92 -31.81
N ARG A 295 32.34 12.69 -31.60
CA ARG A 295 32.62 11.41 -32.31
C ARG A 295 33.53 10.35 -31.69
N ASN A 296 32.93 9.17 -31.80
CA ASN A 296 33.49 7.81 -31.98
C ASN A 296 33.94 7.12 -30.68
N GLY A 297 33.44 5.96 -30.35
CA GLY A 297 33.18 4.70 -31.07
C GLY A 297 33.83 3.57 -30.31
N TYR A 298 33.08 2.67 -29.84
CA TYR A 298 33.12 1.21 -29.87
C TYR A 298 31.96 0.69 -29.00
#